data_220aecba66a0b77c17d60c7a826b4cbb
#
_entry.id   220aecba66a0b77c17d60c7a826b4cbb
#
_cell.length_a   1.000
_cell.length_b   1.000
_cell.length_c   1.000
_cell.angle_alpha   90.00
_cell.angle_beta   90.00
_cell.angle_gamma   90.00
#
_symmetry.space_group_name_H-M   'P 1'
#
loop_
_entity.id
_entity.type
_entity.pdbx_description
1 polymer ?
#
loop_
_entity_poly.entity_id
_entity_poly.type
_entity_poly.pdbx_seq_one_letter_code
_entity_poly.pdbx_strand_id
1 'polypeptide(L)'
;MITRRRRWAREDGQTIVIVVLFMIVLLGFCAVTLDVGHAYLAQRRLQSSVDAAALAGATELPSVGNANSLANAYGNGGKNSPTGVDGITMNVSTKCLTSVPGGCSVGSANAVTVKETGTVNTVFGGLLGFPSFTVHATATACSPCGAKPLDIMLILDRTGSMCTKEDGSDDHPACNDMTNARNGMKTFLELMDPNLDHVGLAVLPPAPANGSVCAAGNYNNQPDPYVVVPLSNDYSTNNVLDDSSPLVSAINCMVASGTTAYANAIDSAQAELVKDGRPNTQRVIVLLSDGAANTGPSYLPSGSPYRTTPCHQGMTSSAAAQSAGTIVYSIGYDVGHDVCRNANGNLESPGISALLALQGIGSPGSSPCDPNVSTQFCNQPNPAQLNTIFAKIAADLLVGTSRLVDDNAA
;
A
#
# COMPACT_ATOMS: atom_id res chain seq x y z
N MET A 1 69.01 -29.83 72.21
CA MET A 1 68.17 -28.93 71.41
C MET A 1 68.49 -29.16 69.94
N ILE A 2 67.68 -29.97 69.23
CA ILE A 2 67.93 -30.39 67.84
C ILE A 2 66.99 -29.59 66.97
N THR A 3 67.51 -28.59 66.27
CA THR A 3 66.76 -27.78 65.31
C THR A 3 66.62 -28.54 63.98
N ARG A 4 65.40 -29.06 63.68
CA ARG A 4 65.05 -29.62 62.39
C ARG A 4 64.93 -28.46 61.38
N ARG A 5 65.94 -28.30 60.49
CA ARG A 5 65.79 -27.48 59.31
C ARG A 5 64.84 -28.20 58.32
N ARG A 6 63.63 -27.62 58.07
CA ARG A 6 62.77 -27.96 56.96
C ARG A 6 63.47 -27.59 55.66
N ARG A 7 63.88 -28.57 54.84
CA ARG A 7 64.26 -28.33 53.47
C ARG A 7 62.98 -28.02 52.68
N TRP A 8 62.84 -26.82 52.25
CA TRP A 8 61.86 -26.44 51.26
C TRP A 8 62.40 -27.07 49.94
N ALA A 9 61.68 -28.06 49.41
CA ALA A 9 61.96 -28.56 48.08
C ALA A 9 61.70 -27.44 47.13
N ARG A 10 62.68 -27.13 46.30
CA ARG A 10 62.57 -26.15 45.20
C ARG A 10 61.70 -26.79 44.12
N GLU A 11 60.45 -26.30 44.05
CA GLU A 11 59.45 -26.69 43.00
C GLU A 11 59.44 -25.67 41.82
N ASP A 12 60.52 -24.89 41.69
CA ASP A 12 60.59 -23.71 40.80
C ASP A 12 60.49 -24.10 39.28
N GLY A 13 60.69 -25.35 38.88
CA GLY A 13 60.57 -25.80 37.50
C GLY A 13 59.20 -26.34 37.08
N GLN A 14 58.43 -26.87 38.04
CA GLN A 14 57.14 -27.52 37.74
C GLN A 14 56.04 -26.51 37.49
N THR A 15 56.05 -25.36 38.17
CA THR A 15 55.08 -24.29 38.05
C THR A 15 55.07 -23.65 36.64
N ILE A 16 56.27 -23.50 36.03
CA ILE A 16 56.40 -22.86 34.71
C ILE A 16 55.78 -23.73 33.63
N VAL A 17 55.93 -25.07 33.71
CA VAL A 17 55.33 -26.03 32.77
C VAL A 17 53.79 -25.98 32.86
N ILE A 18 53.25 -25.94 34.09
CA ILE A 18 51.81 -25.84 34.29
C ILE A 18 51.27 -24.51 33.73
N VAL A 19 51.94 -23.39 33.96
CA VAL A 19 51.55 -22.08 33.45
C VAL A 19 51.57 -22.08 31.92
N VAL A 20 52.59 -22.61 31.26
CA VAL A 20 52.67 -22.70 29.80
C VAL A 20 51.54 -23.56 29.23
N LEU A 21 51.27 -24.72 29.80
CA LEU A 21 50.17 -25.58 29.39
C LEU A 21 48.81 -24.87 29.54
N PHE A 22 48.60 -24.17 30.67
CA PHE A 22 47.39 -23.42 30.89
C PHE A 22 47.23 -22.27 29.88
N MET A 23 48.32 -21.54 29.56
CA MET A 23 48.30 -20.50 28.53
C MET A 23 47.91 -21.05 27.15
N ILE A 24 48.43 -22.23 26.75
CA ILE A 24 48.09 -22.85 25.47
C ILE A 24 46.58 -23.18 25.44
N VAL A 25 46.04 -23.75 26.50
CA VAL A 25 44.61 -24.05 26.62
C VAL A 25 43.77 -22.76 26.56
N LEU A 26 44.20 -21.73 27.27
CA LEU A 26 43.49 -20.45 27.29
C LEU A 26 43.49 -19.75 25.93
N LEU A 27 44.64 -19.76 25.22
CA LEU A 27 44.75 -19.28 23.83
C LEU A 27 43.85 -20.09 22.89
N GLY A 28 43.79 -21.43 23.08
CA GLY A 28 42.87 -22.28 22.31
C GLY A 28 41.40 -21.88 22.49
N PHE A 29 40.95 -21.61 23.71
CA PHE A 29 39.60 -21.11 23.99
C PHE A 29 39.36 -19.73 23.38
N CYS A 30 40.31 -18.81 23.46
CA CYS A 30 40.22 -17.52 22.80
C CYS A 30 40.07 -17.64 21.28
N ALA A 31 40.84 -18.49 20.66
CA ALA A 31 40.77 -18.73 19.22
C ALA A 31 39.42 -19.27 18.78
N VAL A 32 38.87 -20.28 19.46
CA VAL A 32 37.51 -20.80 19.19
C VAL A 32 36.43 -19.75 19.40
N THR A 33 36.55 -18.97 20.46
CA THR A 33 35.55 -17.90 20.75
C THR A 33 35.53 -16.85 19.64
N LEU A 34 36.71 -16.48 19.10
CA LEU A 34 36.81 -15.53 18.00
C LEU A 34 36.20 -16.09 16.70
N ASP A 35 36.49 -17.35 16.36
CA ASP A 35 35.95 -17.98 15.16
C ASP A 35 34.43 -18.18 15.23
N VAL A 36 33.89 -18.60 16.38
CA VAL A 36 32.43 -18.71 16.61
C VAL A 36 31.77 -17.33 16.56
N GLY A 37 32.39 -16.33 17.16
CA GLY A 37 31.89 -14.95 17.11
C GLY A 37 31.85 -14.40 15.68
N HIS A 38 32.88 -14.67 14.88
CA HIS A 38 32.95 -14.30 13.47
C HIS A 38 31.85 -14.99 12.65
N ALA A 39 31.68 -16.31 12.83
CA ALA A 39 30.65 -17.07 12.15
C ALA A 39 29.24 -16.58 12.52
N TYR A 40 29.00 -16.25 13.80
CA TYR A 40 27.73 -15.70 14.27
C TYR A 40 27.39 -14.33 13.63
N LEU A 41 28.39 -13.44 13.55
CA LEU A 41 28.21 -12.14 12.88
C LEU A 41 27.93 -12.30 11.39
N ALA A 42 28.61 -13.22 10.72
CA ALA A 42 28.40 -13.53 9.31
C ALA A 42 27.00 -14.10 9.06
N GLN A 43 26.53 -15.01 9.93
CA GLN A 43 25.18 -15.54 9.86
C GLN A 43 24.11 -14.46 10.06
N ARG A 44 24.33 -13.51 10.99
CA ARG A 44 23.43 -12.35 11.18
C ARG A 44 23.35 -11.48 9.92
N ARG A 45 24.47 -11.25 9.25
CA ARG A 45 24.51 -10.49 7.99
C ARG A 45 23.81 -11.24 6.87
N LEU A 46 24.01 -12.57 6.78
CA LEU A 46 23.30 -13.42 5.81
C LEU A 46 21.78 -13.36 6.05
N GLN A 47 21.34 -13.43 7.32
CA GLN A 47 19.92 -13.31 7.66
C GLN A 47 19.34 -11.95 7.22
N SER A 48 20.06 -10.86 7.45
CA SER A 48 19.62 -9.53 6.99
C SER A 48 19.50 -9.43 5.46
N SER A 49 20.41 -10.11 4.72
CA SER A 49 20.32 -10.19 3.26
C SER A 49 19.06 -10.93 2.81
N VAL A 50 18.80 -12.08 3.41
CA VAL A 50 17.63 -12.92 3.10
C VAL A 50 16.32 -12.24 3.46
N ASP A 51 16.27 -11.55 4.62
CA ASP A 51 15.10 -10.77 5.05
C ASP A 51 14.79 -9.67 4.03
N ALA A 52 15.78 -8.92 3.60
CA ALA A 52 15.61 -7.86 2.60
C ALA A 52 15.21 -8.42 1.22
N ALA A 53 15.77 -9.54 0.80
CA ALA A 53 15.43 -10.19 -0.46
C ALA A 53 13.98 -10.73 -0.44
N ALA A 54 13.55 -11.35 0.66
CA ALA A 54 12.20 -11.85 0.83
C ALA A 54 11.17 -10.71 0.81
N LEU A 55 11.42 -9.63 1.56
CA LEU A 55 10.56 -8.45 1.58
C LEU A 55 10.48 -7.80 0.20
N ALA A 56 11.62 -7.60 -0.48
CA ALA A 56 11.63 -7.03 -1.82
C ALA A 56 10.84 -7.90 -2.81
N GLY A 57 11.02 -9.22 -2.79
CA GLY A 57 10.25 -10.13 -3.64
C GLY A 57 8.76 -10.09 -3.34
N ALA A 58 8.38 -9.98 -2.07
CA ALA A 58 6.98 -9.97 -1.67
C ALA A 58 6.23 -8.74 -2.20
N THR A 59 6.89 -7.58 -2.39
CA THR A 59 6.22 -6.37 -2.93
C THR A 59 5.72 -6.53 -4.36
N GLU A 60 6.24 -7.50 -5.11
CA GLU A 60 5.89 -7.75 -6.51
C GLU A 60 4.78 -8.81 -6.67
N LEU A 61 4.32 -9.41 -5.57
CA LEU A 61 3.22 -10.37 -5.62
C LEU A 61 1.88 -9.65 -5.99
N PRO A 62 1.03 -10.28 -6.78
CA PRO A 62 1.01 -11.70 -7.15
C PRO A 62 1.87 -12.11 -8.36
N SER A 63 2.63 -11.19 -8.97
CA SER A 63 3.50 -11.50 -10.10
C SER A 63 4.71 -12.34 -9.68
N VAL A 64 4.61 -13.67 -9.76
CA VAL A 64 5.67 -14.61 -9.37
C VAL A 64 7.00 -14.35 -10.11
N GLY A 65 6.94 -13.99 -11.39
CA GLY A 65 8.12 -13.70 -12.20
C GLY A 65 8.88 -12.47 -11.70
N ASN A 66 8.17 -11.37 -11.45
CA ASN A 66 8.73 -10.15 -10.92
C ASN A 66 9.24 -10.35 -9.48
N ALA A 67 8.46 -11.06 -8.65
CA ALA A 67 8.83 -11.36 -7.27
C ALA A 67 10.17 -12.11 -7.20
N ASN A 68 10.35 -13.15 -8.02
CA ASN A 68 11.61 -13.88 -8.11
C ASN A 68 12.76 -12.99 -8.60
N SER A 69 12.51 -12.16 -9.61
CA SER A 69 13.53 -11.26 -10.18
C SER A 69 14.01 -10.24 -9.14
N LEU A 70 13.06 -9.62 -8.41
CA LEU A 70 13.39 -8.59 -7.42
C LEU A 70 14.07 -9.21 -6.19
N ALA A 71 13.62 -10.39 -5.70
CA ALA A 71 14.28 -11.12 -4.64
C ALA A 71 15.76 -11.42 -5.00
N ASN A 72 16.00 -11.92 -6.20
CA ASN A 72 17.37 -12.20 -6.68
C ASN A 72 18.24 -10.93 -6.81
N ALA A 73 17.64 -9.79 -7.14
CA ALA A 73 18.36 -8.51 -7.23
C ALA A 73 18.82 -7.99 -5.86
N TYR A 74 18.15 -8.39 -4.78
CA TYR A 74 18.48 -7.97 -3.41
C TYR A 74 19.37 -8.99 -2.67
N GLY A 75 19.24 -10.29 -2.93
CA GLY A 75 20.09 -11.35 -2.37
C GLY A 75 21.22 -11.78 -3.29
N ASN A 76 21.85 -12.92 -2.99
CA ASN A 76 22.86 -13.61 -3.82
C ASN A 76 23.98 -12.69 -4.37
N GLY A 77 24.57 -11.85 -3.52
CA GLY A 77 25.61 -10.92 -3.96
C GLY A 77 25.08 -9.65 -4.65
N GLY A 78 23.75 -9.42 -4.64
CA GLY A 78 23.10 -8.21 -5.13
C GLY A 78 23.25 -7.02 -4.20
N LYS A 79 22.21 -6.18 -4.10
CA LYS A 79 22.24 -4.90 -3.35
C LYS A 79 22.58 -5.04 -1.87
N ASN A 80 22.27 -6.19 -1.24
CA ASN A 80 22.51 -6.47 0.19
C ASN A 80 23.46 -7.63 0.42
N SER A 81 24.48 -7.80 -0.44
CA SER A 81 25.48 -8.86 -0.28
C SER A 81 26.17 -8.80 1.10
N PRO A 82 26.11 -9.88 1.90
CA PRO A 82 26.70 -9.89 3.22
C PRO A 82 28.22 -9.99 3.16
N THR A 83 28.92 -9.03 3.79
CA THR A 83 30.39 -9.07 3.86
C THR A 83 30.87 -10.21 4.77
N GLY A 84 31.90 -10.94 4.34
CA GLY A 84 32.51 -12.04 5.11
C GLY A 84 31.80 -13.39 4.95
N VAL A 85 30.93 -13.52 3.96
CA VAL A 85 30.33 -14.79 3.55
C VAL A 85 30.68 -15.03 2.09
N ASP A 86 31.30 -16.17 1.81
CA ASP A 86 31.77 -16.56 0.48
C ASP A 86 30.86 -17.65 -0.12
N GLY A 87 30.84 -17.75 -1.46
CA GLY A 87 30.15 -18.82 -2.18
C GLY A 87 28.64 -18.89 -1.90
N ILE A 88 27.99 -17.76 -1.82
CA ILE A 88 26.54 -17.69 -1.52
C ILE A 88 25.74 -18.35 -2.64
N THR A 89 24.90 -19.30 -2.26
CA THR A 89 23.89 -19.90 -3.12
C THR A 89 22.52 -19.50 -2.61
N MET A 90 21.62 -19.07 -3.52
CA MET A 90 20.30 -18.59 -3.20
C MET A 90 19.23 -19.42 -3.89
N ASN A 91 18.16 -19.70 -3.17
CA ASN A 91 16.95 -20.31 -3.70
C ASN A 91 15.75 -19.42 -3.33
N VAL A 92 14.95 -19.06 -4.32
CA VAL A 92 13.71 -18.29 -4.17
C VAL A 92 12.55 -19.20 -4.54
N SER A 93 11.54 -19.23 -3.70
CA SER A 93 10.29 -19.95 -3.95
C SER A 93 9.11 -19.11 -3.52
N THR A 94 8.01 -19.22 -4.25
CA THR A 94 6.74 -18.59 -3.90
C THR A 94 5.76 -19.62 -3.38
N LYS A 95 4.93 -19.24 -2.42
CA LYS A 95 3.92 -20.13 -1.82
C LYS A 95 2.62 -19.38 -1.50
N CYS A 96 1.56 -20.14 -1.34
CA CYS A 96 0.27 -19.67 -0.86
C CYS A 96 0.17 -19.92 0.64
N LEU A 97 0.08 -18.85 1.44
CA LEU A 97 -0.20 -18.91 2.87
C LEU A 97 -1.71 -18.71 3.09
N THR A 98 -2.40 -19.76 3.53
CA THR A 98 -3.83 -19.70 3.84
C THR A 98 -4.11 -19.21 5.26
N SER A 99 -3.07 -19.15 6.10
CA SER A 99 -3.14 -18.72 7.50
C SER A 99 -3.05 -17.21 7.70
N VAL A 100 -2.78 -16.45 6.64
CA VAL A 100 -2.69 -14.98 6.70
C VAL A 100 -4.00 -14.35 6.25
N PRO A 101 -4.39 -13.19 6.81
CA PRO A 101 -5.54 -12.44 6.32
C PRO A 101 -5.42 -12.16 4.81
N GLY A 102 -6.51 -12.32 4.07
CA GLY A 102 -6.52 -12.21 2.63
C GLY A 102 -6.30 -13.53 1.89
N GLY A 103 -5.72 -14.53 2.55
CA GLY A 103 -5.48 -15.84 1.95
C GLY A 103 -4.81 -15.80 0.57
N CYS A 104 -4.94 -16.87 -0.19
CA CYS A 104 -4.67 -16.84 -1.63
C CYS A 104 -5.47 -17.93 -2.34
N SER A 105 -5.79 -17.70 -3.61
CA SER A 105 -6.45 -18.69 -4.46
C SER A 105 -5.48 -19.79 -4.86
N VAL A 106 -6.01 -20.98 -5.13
CA VAL A 106 -5.22 -22.10 -5.66
C VAL A 106 -4.56 -21.69 -6.99
N GLY A 107 -3.23 -21.77 -7.03
CA GLY A 107 -2.45 -21.37 -8.21
C GLY A 107 -1.89 -19.94 -8.15
N SER A 108 -2.23 -19.12 -7.14
CA SER A 108 -1.61 -17.83 -6.87
C SER A 108 -0.61 -17.92 -5.71
N ALA A 109 0.22 -16.90 -5.55
CA ALA A 109 1.17 -16.80 -4.44
C ALA A 109 0.97 -15.48 -3.70
N ASN A 110 0.99 -15.54 -2.37
CA ASN A 110 1.01 -14.38 -1.48
C ASN A 110 2.23 -14.35 -0.57
N ALA A 111 3.19 -15.24 -0.77
CA ALA A 111 4.43 -15.23 -0.01
C ALA A 111 5.64 -15.65 -0.86
N VAL A 112 6.79 -15.07 -0.53
CA VAL A 112 8.11 -15.38 -1.08
C VAL A 112 8.98 -15.92 0.04
N THR A 113 9.55 -17.09 -0.16
CA THR A 113 10.55 -17.68 0.72
C THR A 113 11.91 -17.63 0.04
N VAL A 114 12.89 -17.04 0.71
CA VAL A 114 14.28 -16.96 0.27
C VAL A 114 15.13 -17.79 1.22
N LYS A 115 16.01 -18.61 0.66
CA LYS A 115 16.99 -19.39 1.40
C LYS A 115 18.38 -19.10 0.83
N GLU A 116 19.32 -18.72 1.67
CA GLU A 116 20.72 -18.56 1.30
C GLU A 116 21.61 -19.47 2.14
N THR A 117 22.65 -19.98 1.50
CA THR A 117 23.70 -20.76 2.12
C THR A 117 25.04 -20.21 1.66
N GLY A 118 25.98 -20.03 2.58
CA GLY A 118 27.32 -19.55 2.28
C GLY A 118 28.37 -20.14 3.22
N THR A 119 29.63 -19.84 2.98
CA THR A 119 30.76 -20.29 3.80
C THR A 119 31.45 -19.09 4.45
N VAL A 120 31.90 -19.29 5.68
CA VAL A 120 32.68 -18.32 6.46
C VAL A 120 34.01 -18.93 6.81
N ASN A 121 35.11 -18.31 6.36
CA ASN A 121 36.45 -18.77 6.67
C ASN A 121 36.78 -18.50 8.14
N THR A 122 37.38 -19.50 8.81
CA THR A 122 37.86 -19.34 10.18
C THR A 122 39.18 -18.59 10.20
N VAL A 123 39.45 -17.86 11.28
CA VAL A 123 40.72 -17.16 11.49
C VAL A 123 41.76 -18.12 12.07
N PHE A 124 41.38 -18.93 13.03
CA PHE A 124 42.29 -19.85 13.76
C PHE A 124 41.91 -21.31 13.55
N GLY A 125 40.67 -21.62 13.23
CA GLY A 125 40.17 -22.98 13.07
C GLY A 125 40.90 -23.78 12.00
N GLY A 126 41.45 -23.10 10.96
CA GLY A 126 42.27 -23.72 9.95
C GLY A 126 43.50 -24.45 10.50
N LEU A 127 44.10 -23.98 11.61
CA LEU A 127 45.19 -24.62 12.30
C LEU A 127 44.77 -25.93 13.02
N LEU A 128 43.46 -26.03 13.32
CA LEU A 128 42.87 -27.18 13.99
C LEU A 128 42.15 -28.14 13.01
N GLY A 129 42.26 -27.89 11.71
CA GLY A 129 41.62 -28.70 10.66
C GLY A 129 40.20 -28.29 10.29
N PHE A 130 39.71 -27.14 10.77
CA PHE A 130 38.38 -26.58 10.47
C PHE A 130 38.51 -25.25 9.71
N PRO A 131 38.76 -25.23 8.41
CA PRO A 131 39.09 -24.01 7.68
C PRO A 131 37.86 -23.07 7.46
N SER A 132 36.65 -23.59 7.51
CA SER A 132 35.43 -22.81 7.30
C SER A 132 34.24 -23.41 8.02
N PHE A 133 33.21 -22.55 8.24
CA PHE A 133 31.87 -22.93 8.69
C PHE A 133 30.86 -22.67 7.57
N THR A 134 29.86 -23.53 7.42
CA THR A 134 28.68 -23.26 6.56
C THR A 134 27.62 -22.56 7.38
N VAL A 135 27.11 -21.46 6.84
CA VAL A 135 26.02 -20.68 7.44
C VAL A 135 24.80 -20.72 6.54
N HIS A 136 23.63 -20.73 7.15
CA HIS A 136 22.32 -20.80 6.47
C HIS A 136 21.41 -19.71 6.99
N ALA A 137 20.65 -19.10 6.10
CA ALA A 137 19.59 -18.17 6.46
C ALA A 137 18.32 -18.46 5.65
N THR A 138 17.18 -18.25 6.25
CA THR A 138 15.87 -18.41 5.59
C THR A 138 14.96 -17.27 6.06
N ALA A 139 14.24 -16.67 5.14
CA ALA A 139 13.18 -15.75 5.44
C ALA A 139 11.98 -15.98 4.52
N THR A 140 10.81 -15.81 5.07
CA THR A 140 9.56 -15.77 4.31
C THR A 140 8.91 -14.42 4.53
N ALA A 141 8.58 -13.73 3.45
CA ALA A 141 7.78 -12.52 3.47
C ALA A 141 6.52 -12.71 2.66
N CYS A 142 5.45 -12.12 3.09
CA CYS A 142 4.17 -12.19 2.42
C CYS A 142 3.63 -10.80 2.07
N SER A 143 2.79 -10.74 1.02
CA SER A 143 2.07 -9.56 0.56
C SER A 143 0.84 -9.99 -0.25
N PRO A 144 -0.34 -9.44 0.06
CA PRO A 144 -0.68 -8.64 1.24
C PRO A 144 -0.78 -9.52 2.50
N CYS A 145 -0.11 -9.12 3.57
CA CYS A 145 -0.12 -9.89 4.81
C CYS A 145 -0.25 -8.98 6.01
N GLY A 146 -1.44 -8.95 6.57
CA GLY A 146 -1.77 -8.04 7.65
C GLY A 146 -2.03 -6.64 7.14
N ALA A 147 -2.50 -6.51 5.89
CA ALA A 147 -3.20 -5.32 5.45
C ALA A 147 -4.28 -5.00 6.49
N LYS A 148 -4.34 -3.77 6.93
CA LYS A 148 -5.56 -3.30 7.58
C LYS A 148 -6.67 -3.49 6.56
N PRO A 149 -7.76 -4.15 6.91
CA PRO A 149 -8.91 -4.17 6.02
C PRO A 149 -9.30 -2.76 5.65
N LEU A 150 -9.71 -2.53 4.42
CA LEU A 150 -10.09 -1.22 3.93
C LEU A 150 -11.61 -1.09 3.88
N ASP A 151 -12.10 0.09 4.29
CA ASP A 151 -13.45 0.55 4.01
C ASP A 151 -13.34 1.74 3.08
N ILE A 152 -13.75 1.57 1.82
CA ILE A 152 -13.47 2.49 0.72
C ILE A 152 -14.76 3.05 0.16
N MET A 153 -14.88 4.37 0.08
CA MET A 153 -15.92 5.03 -0.70
C MET A 153 -15.33 5.59 -1.99
N LEU A 154 -15.74 5.04 -3.13
CA LEU A 154 -15.45 5.61 -4.43
C LEU A 154 -16.43 6.75 -4.69
N ILE A 155 -15.95 7.91 -5.10
CA ILE A 155 -16.79 9.04 -5.51
C ILE A 155 -16.57 9.26 -7.00
N LEU A 156 -17.56 8.89 -7.82
CA LEU A 156 -17.49 9.05 -9.27
C LEU A 156 -18.15 10.35 -9.70
N ASP A 157 -17.40 11.16 -10.40
CA ASP A 157 -17.97 12.25 -11.18
C ASP A 157 -18.78 11.67 -12.34
N ARG A 158 -20.05 12.03 -12.40
CA ARG A 158 -20.94 11.75 -13.51
C ARG A 158 -21.63 13.02 -14.01
N THR A 159 -21.00 14.17 -13.88
CA THR A 159 -21.52 15.44 -14.37
C THR A 159 -21.63 15.46 -15.88
N GLY A 160 -22.30 16.47 -16.43
CA GLY A 160 -22.49 16.59 -17.88
C GLY A 160 -21.17 16.65 -18.65
N SER A 161 -20.13 17.23 -18.06
CA SER A 161 -18.78 17.31 -18.65
C SER A 161 -18.19 15.94 -18.99
N MET A 162 -18.45 14.91 -18.20
CA MET A 162 -18.03 13.53 -18.45
C MET A 162 -18.60 12.91 -19.75
N CYS A 163 -19.41 13.65 -20.49
CA CYS A 163 -19.96 13.29 -21.80
C CYS A 163 -19.87 14.42 -22.81
N THR A 164 -18.86 15.25 -22.69
CA THR A 164 -18.51 16.28 -23.66
C THR A 164 -17.10 16.04 -24.21
N LYS A 165 -16.83 16.51 -25.42
CA LYS A 165 -15.48 16.49 -26.00
C LYS A 165 -14.67 17.68 -25.53
N GLU A 166 -13.34 17.62 -25.72
CA GLU A 166 -12.43 18.74 -25.40
C GLU A 166 -12.84 20.09 -26.04
N ASP A 167 -13.55 20.07 -27.17
CA ASP A 167 -14.07 21.28 -27.84
C ASP A 167 -15.41 21.77 -27.24
N GLY A 168 -15.91 21.09 -26.19
CA GLY A 168 -17.19 21.39 -25.53
C GLY A 168 -18.43 20.90 -26.29
N SER A 169 -18.25 20.16 -27.40
CA SER A 169 -19.37 19.53 -28.11
C SER A 169 -19.85 18.27 -27.42
N ASP A 170 -21.12 17.92 -27.68
CA ASP A 170 -21.73 16.70 -27.16
C ASP A 170 -21.03 15.44 -27.67
N ASP A 171 -20.68 14.51 -26.78
CA ASP A 171 -20.06 13.22 -27.08
C ASP A 171 -21.07 12.04 -27.03
N HIS A 172 -22.36 12.31 -26.89
CA HIS A 172 -23.37 11.23 -26.92
C HIS A 172 -23.46 10.56 -28.30
N PRO A 173 -23.58 9.25 -28.38
CA PRO A 173 -23.76 8.29 -27.27
C PRO A 173 -22.43 7.71 -26.71
N ALA A 174 -21.28 8.14 -27.20
CA ALA A 174 -20.00 7.53 -26.86
C ALA A 174 -19.63 7.76 -25.37
N CYS A 175 -19.73 9.01 -24.87
CA CYS A 175 -19.34 9.42 -23.52
C CYS A 175 -18.05 8.72 -23.09
N ASN A 176 -16.98 8.99 -23.84
CA ASN A 176 -15.70 8.29 -23.67
C ASN A 176 -15.13 8.46 -22.25
N ASP A 177 -15.25 9.64 -21.69
CA ASP A 177 -14.73 9.94 -20.36
C ASP A 177 -15.46 9.16 -19.28
N MET A 178 -16.78 9.11 -19.34
CA MET A 178 -17.59 8.27 -18.45
C MET A 178 -17.21 6.79 -18.62
N THR A 179 -16.95 6.34 -19.84
CA THR A 179 -16.56 4.95 -20.13
C THR A 179 -15.19 4.62 -19.55
N ASN A 180 -14.22 5.53 -19.69
CA ASN A 180 -12.89 5.38 -19.11
C ASN A 180 -12.95 5.39 -17.56
N ALA A 181 -13.76 6.27 -16.96
CA ALA A 181 -13.96 6.33 -15.52
C ALA A 181 -14.56 5.04 -14.96
N ARG A 182 -15.60 4.48 -15.61
CA ARG A 182 -16.18 3.18 -15.26
C ARG A 182 -15.17 2.05 -15.34
N ASN A 183 -14.36 2.00 -16.40
CA ASN A 183 -13.32 0.99 -16.57
C ASN A 183 -12.22 1.13 -15.51
N GLY A 184 -11.79 2.35 -15.19
CA GLY A 184 -10.84 2.62 -14.11
C GLY A 184 -11.32 2.12 -12.76
N MET A 185 -12.57 2.38 -12.40
CA MET A 185 -13.15 1.86 -11.16
C MET A 185 -13.22 0.34 -11.14
N LYS A 186 -13.56 -0.32 -12.24
CA LYS A 186 -13.52 -1.78 -12.33
C LYS A 186 -12.11 -2.33 -12.13
N THR A 187 -11.11 -1.70 -12.76
CA THR A 187 -9.71 -2.06 -12.54
C THR A 187 -9.30 -1.92 -11.06
N PHE A 188 -9.78 -0.88 -10.37
CA PHE A 188 -9.57 -0.73 -8.94
C PHE A 188 -10.19 -1.88 -8.14
N LEU A 189 -11.45 -2.22 -8.42
CA LEU A 189 -12.17 -3.30 -7.73
C LEU A 189 -11.54 -4.68 -7.97
N GLU A 190 -10.97 -4.93 -9.15
CA GLU A 190 -10.26 -6.18 -9.48
C GLU A 190 -9.00 -6.38 -8.62
N LEU A 191 -8.43 -5.30 -8.07
CA LEU A 191 -7.25 -5.32 -7.22
C LEU A 191 -7.58 -5.40 -5.71
N MET A 192 -8.85 -5.21 -5.34
CA MET A 192 -9.31 -5.30 -3.94
C MET A 192 -9.68 -6.74 -3.58
N ASP A 193 -9.49 -7.10 -2.31
CA ASP A 193 -9.86 -8.42 -1.78
C ASP A 193 -11.22 -8.34 -1.09
N PRO A 194 -12.30 -8.93 -1.64
CA PRO A 194 -13.63 -8.86 -1.03
C PRO A 194 -13.72 -9.56 0.34
N ASN A 195 -12.73 -10.40 0.70
CA ASN A 195 -12.68 -10.96 2.05
C ASN A 195 -12.13 -9.97 3.09
N LEU A 196 -11.41 -8.94 2.65
CA LEU A 196 -10.80 -7.93 3.51
C LEU A 196 -11.44 -6.56 3.33
N ASP A 197 -11.76 -6.17 2.09
CA ASP A 197 -12.06 -4.81 1.72
C ASP A 197 -13.54 -4.63 1.39
N HIS A 198 -14.18 -3.66 2.02
CA HIS A 198 -15.52 -3.23 1.68
C HIS A 198 -15.45 -1.97 0.82
N VAL A 199 -16.22 -1.94 -0.24
CA VAL A 199 -16.26 -0.82 -1.17
C VAL A 199 -17.70 -0.35 -1.35
N GLY A 200 -17.90 0.97 -1.27
CA GLY A 200 -19.17 1.63 -1.58
C GLY A 200 -19.00 2.65 -2.71
N LEU A 201 -20.10 3.17 -3.21
CA LEU A 201 -20.14 4.13 -4.31
C LEU A 201 -20.95 5.36 -3.94
N ALA A 202 -20.33 6.52 -4.07
CA ALA A 202 -20.99 7.82 -4.07
C ALA A 202 -20.79 8.52 -5.42
N VAL A 203 -21.52 9.57 -5.68
CA VAL A 203 -21.54 10.25 -6.97
C VAL A 203 -21.53 11.77 -6.86
N LEU A 204 -21.00 12.42 -7.89
CA LEU A 204 -21.18 13.82 -8.22
C LEU A 204 -21.90 13.89 -9.58
N PRO A 205 -23.04 14.45 -9.74
CA PRO A 205 -23.98 15.10 -8.83
C PRO A 205 -24.84 14.06 -8.10
N PRO A 206 -25.65 14.55 -7.13
CA PRO A 206 -26.56 13.65 -6.41
C PRO A 206 -27.58 13.01 -7.36
N ALA A 207 -27.87 11.74 -7.13
CA ALA A 207 -29.14 11.18 -7.59
C ALA A 207 -30.22 11.53 -6.57
N PRO A 208 -31.46 11.77 -6.99
CA PRO A 208 -32.57 11.91 -6.02
C PRO A 208 -32.63 10.67 -5.14
N ALA A 209 -33.00 10.85 -3.87
CA ALA A 209 -33.25 9.73 -2.97
C ALA A 209 -34.27 8.78 -3.61
N ASN A 210 -33.96 7.47 -3.62
CA ASN A 210 -34.70 6.45 -4.40
C ASN A 210 -34.79 6.75 -5.92
N GLY A 211 -33.87 7.55 -6.43
CA GLY A 211 -33.75 7.86 -7.85
C GLY A 211 -32.86 6.88 -8.59
N SER A 212 -32.43 7.26 -9.80
CA SER A 212 -31.57 6.43 -10.63
C SER A 212 -30.33 7.20 -11.06
N VAL A 213 -29.20 6.50 -11.05
CA VAL A 213 -27.96 6.96 -11.71
C VAL A 213 -27.81 6.40 -13.11
N CYS A 214 -28.72 5.51 -13.52
CA CYS A 214 -28.76 4.81 -14.80
C CYS A 214 -29.92 5.28 -15.66
N ALA A 215 -29.76 5.23 -16.99
CA ALA A 215 -30.83 5.60 -17.94
C ALA A 215 -32.07 4.73 -17.82
N ALA A 216 -31.92 3.46 -17.45
CA ALA A 216 -32.98 2.45 -17.45
C ALA A 216 -33.08 1.62 -16.18
N GLY A 217 -32.50 2.05 -15.10
CA GLY A 217 -32.51 1.30 -13.84
C GLY A 217 -32.53 2.20 -12.62
N ASN A 218 -32.81 1.62 -11.48
CA ASN A 218 -32.84 2.32 -10.21
C ASN A 218 -31.77 1.71 -9.28
N TYR A 219 -30.64 2.36 -9.16
CA TYR A 219 -29.52 1.95 -8.31
C TYR A 219 -29.30 2.89 -7.13
N ASN A 220 -30.17 3.85 -6.88
CA ASN A 220 -30.14 4.61 -5.65
C ASN A 220 -31.38 4.32 -4.80
N ASN A 221 -31.29 3.28 -3.98
CA ASN A 221 -32.29 2.97 -2.95
C ASN A 221 -31.95 3.57 -1.58
N GLN A 222 -30.94 4.45 -1.52
CA GLN A 222 -30.48 5.06 -0.29
C GLN A 222 -31.23 6.35 0.01
N PRO A 223 -31.41 6.70 1.28
CA PRO A 223 -32.00 7.98 1.66
C PRO A 223 -31.06 9.16 1.36
N ASP A 224 -29.75 8.94 1.36
CA ASP A 224 -28.74 9.92 0.96
C ASP A 224 -28.65 9.98 -0.56
N PRO A 225 -28.84 11.15 -1.19
CA PRO A 225 -28.82 11.27 -2.64
C PRO A 225 -27.41 11.13 -3.26
N TYR A 226 -26.36 11.21 -2.47
CA TYR A 226 -24.97 11.07 -2.95
C TYR A 226 -24.47 9.62 -2.84
N VAL A 227 -24.87 8.87 -1.81
CA VAL A 227 -24.52 7.46 -1.65
C VAL A 227 -25.42 6.60 -2.53
N VAL A 228 -24.87 5.95 -3.53
CA VAL A 228 -25.61 5.09 -4.47
C VAL A 228 -25.60 3.64 -4.01
N VAL A 229 -24.44 3.16 -3.57
CA VAL A 229 -24.25 1.81 -3.03
C VAL A 229 -23.51 1.94 -1.70
N PRO A 230 -24.08 1.45 -0.58
CA PRO A 230 -23.39 1.41 0.71
C PRO A 230 -22.15 0.52 0.65
N LEU A 231 -21.35 0.56 1.72
CA LEU A 231 -20.21 -0.35 1.87
C LEU A 231 -20.66 -1.80 1.79
N SER A 232 -20.07 -2.55 0.86
CA SER A 232 -20.33 -3.98 0.68
C SER A 232 -19.07 -4.71 0.19
N ASN A 233 -19.08 -6.03 0.24
CA ASN A 233 -18.00 -6.89 -0.25
C ASN A 233 -18.46 -7.91 -1.29
N ASP A 234 -19.64 -7.72 -1.87
CA ASP A 234 -20.27 -8.62 -2.85
C ASP A 234 -19.90 -8.29 -4.30
N TYR A 235 -18.92 -7.39 -4.52
CA TYR A 235 -18.54 -6.92 -5.86
C TYR A 235 -17.73 -7.91 -6.68
N SER A 236 -17.21 -8.98 -6.06
CA SER A 236 -16.37 -9.98 -6.75
C SER A 236 -16.59 -11.38 -6.16
N THR A 237 -16.53 -12.38 -7.02
CA THR A 237 -16.59 -13.80 -6.65
C THR A 237 -15.45 -14.55 -7.34
N ASN A 238 -14.60 -15.26 -6.56
CA ASN A 238 -13.42 -15.97 -7.09
C ASN A 238 -12.46 -15.04 -7.89
N ASN A 239 -12.26 -13.82 -7.42
CA ASN A 239 -11.44 -12.77 -8.07
C ASN A 239 -11.95 -12.33 -9.46
N VAL A 240 -13.21 -12.54 -9.75
CA VAL A 240 -13.88 -12.03 -10.96
C VAL A 240 -14.99 -11.09 -10.49
N LEU A 241 -15.06 -9.90 -11.09
CA LEU A 241 -16.12 -8.95 -10.78
C LEU A 241 -17.49 -9.57 -11.06
N ASP A 242 -18.41 -9.36 -10.14
CA ASP A 242 -19.80 -9.80 -10.29
C ASP A 242 -20.64 -8.67 -10.90
N ASP A 243 -20.89 -8.75 -12.21
CA ASP A 243 -21.70 -7.77 -12.93
C ASP A 243 -23.15 -7.68 -12.40
N SER A 244 -23.61 -8.66 -11.62
CA SER A 244 -24.92 -8.65 -10.98
C SER A 244 -24.94 -7.97 -9.63
N SER A 245 -23.78 -7.71 -9.02
CA SER A 245 -23.69 -7.01 -7.76
C SER A 245 -24.19 -5.55 -7.89
N PRO A 246 -24.79 -4.98 -6.84
CA PRO A 246 -25.25 -3.58 -6.86
C PRO A 246 -24.16 -2.58 -7.25
N LEU A 247 -22.93 -2.79 -6.76
CA LEU A 247 -21.79 -1.90 -7.00
C LEU A 247 -21.36 -1.93 -8.47
N VAL A 248 -21.10 -3.12 -9.03
CA VAL A 248 -20.63 -3.24 -10.41
C VAL A 248 -21.74 -2.87 -11.40
N SER A 249 -22.99 -3.27 -11.11
CA SER A 249 -24.15 -2.88 -11.92
C SER A 249 -24.33 -1.36 -11.97
N ALA A 250 -24.22 -0.65 -10.83
CA ALA A 250 -24.31 0.80 -10.79
C ALA A 250 -23.18 1.47 -11.59
N ILE A 251 -21.95 1.00 -11.46
CA ILE A 251 -20.80 1.50 -12.25
C ILE A 251 -21.05 1.28 -13.75
N ASN A 252 -21.53 0.10 -14.15
CA ASN A 252 -21.71 -0.25 -15.55
C ASN A 252 -22.79 0.59 -16.26
N CYS A 253 -23.87 0.94 -15.55
CA CYS A 253 -25.04 1.61 -16.18
C CYS A 253 -25.06 3.14 -16.00
N MET A 254 -24.15 3.70 -15.15
CA MET A 254 -24.17 5.12 -14.78
C MET A 254 -24.08 6.04 -16.01
N VAL A 255 -24.89 7.10 -16.01
CA VAL A 255 -24.93 8.09 -17.09
C VAL A 255 -24.54 9.48 -16.60
N ALA A 256 -23.94 10.26 -17.51
CA ALA A 256 -23.54 11.63 -17.24
C ALA A 256 -24.76 12.55 -17.11
N SER A 257 -24.81 13.39 -16.07
CA SER A 257 -25.88 14.35 -15.84
C SER A 257 -25.56 15.26 -14.65
N GLY A 258 -26.04 16.50 -14.64
CA GLY A 258 -26.10 17.39 -13.48
C GLY A 258 -24.84 18.20 -13.20
N THR A 259 -24.65 18.59 -11.94
CA THR A 259 -23.65 19.58 -11.48
C THR A 259 -22.66 18.99 -10.47
N THR A 260 -21.47 19.58 -10.34
CA THR A 260 -20.36 19.07 -9.52
C THR A 260 -20.41 19.62 -8.10
N ALA A 261 -20.58 18.75 -7.10
CA ALA A 261 -20.73 19.08 -5.67
C ALA A 261 -19.73 18.30 -4.79
N TYR A 262 -18.46 18.71 -4.78
CA TYR A 262 -17.40 18.01 -4.03
C TYR A 262 -17.74 17.81 -2.55
N ALA A 263 -18.08 18.91 -1.86
CA ALA A 263 -18.30 18.89 -0.42
C ALA A 263 -19.39 17.91 -0.01
N ASN A 264 -20.55 17.97 -0.69
CA ASN A 264 -21.67 17.09 -0.36
C ASN A 264 -21.33 15.61 -0.53
N ALA A 265 -20.67 15.26 -1.62
CA ALA A 265 -20.32 13.86 -1.87
C ALA A 265 -19.24 13.34 -0.89
N ILE A 266 -18.24 14.17 -0.55
CA ILE A 266 -17.22 13.82 0.46
C ILE A 266 -17.88 13.67 1.84
N ASP A 267 -18.78 14.57 2.23
CA ASP A 267 -19.47 14.49 3.53
C ASP A 267 -20.36 13.25 3.60
N SER A 268 -21.11 12.93 2.54
CA SER A 268 -21.94 11.73 2.47
C SER A 268 -21.10 10.45 2.48
N ALA A 269 -20.01 10.41 1.73
CA ALA A 269 -19.06 9.27 1.75
C ALA A 269 -18.44 9.09 3.15
N GLN A 270 -18.04 10.19 3.81
CA GLN A 270 -17.53 10.14 5.17
C GLN A 270 -18.58 9.68 6.18
N ALA A 271 -19.82 10.12 6.03
CA ALA A 271 -20.92 9.68 6.89
C ALA A 271 -21.18 8.18 6.74
N GLU A 272 -21.12 7.63 5.53
CA GLU A 272 -21.25 6.21 5.26
C GLU A 272 -20.09 5.41 5.90
N LEU A 273 -18.86 5.87 5.74
CA LEU A 273 -17.67 5.27 6.38
C LEU A 273 -17.74 5.29 7.91
N VAL A 274 -18.43 6.25 8.50
CA VAL A 274 -18.63 6.30 9.96
C VAL A 274 -19.78 5.40 10.38
N LYS A 275 -20.87 5.36 9.62
CA LYS A 275 -22.10 4.61 9.93
C LYS A 275 -21.90 3.10 9.77
N ASP A 276 -21.40 2.67 8.61
CA ASP A 276 -21.31 1.26 8.22
C ASP A 276 -19.87 0.72 8.17
N GLY A 277 -18.88 1.58 8.49
CA GLY A 277 -17.45 1.20 8.56
C GLY A 277 -17.18 0.24 9.71
N ARG A 278 -16.30 -0.71 9.44
CA ARG A 278 -15.91 -1.77 10.38
C ARG A 278 -14.86 -1.29 11.40
N PRO A 279 -14.81 -1.88 12.60
CA PRO A 279 -13.75 -1.57 13.57
C PRO A 279 -12.38 -2.05 13.04
N ASN A 280 -11.33 -1.29 13.33
CA ASN A 280 -9.94 -1.60 12.97
C ASN A 280 -9.64 -1.62 11.45
N THR A 281 -10.48 -1.01 10.63
CA THR A 281 -10.23 -0.80 9.20
C THR A 281 -9.54 0.55 8.96
N GLN A 282 -8.92 0.70 7.78
CA GLN A 282 -8.52 1.99 7.26
C GLN A 282 -9.66 2.53 6.40
N ARG A 283 -10.16 3.71 6.75
CA ARG A 283 -11.16 4.42 5.95
C ARG A 283 -10.48 5.16 4.82
N VAL A 284 -11.05 5.05 3.62
CA VAL A 284 -10.51 5.64 2.39
C VAL A 284 -11.64 6.26 1.58
N ILE A 285 -11.37 7.43 1.00
CA ILE A 285 -12.20 8.04 -0.04
C ILE A 285 -11.33 8.18 -1.29
N VAL A 286 -11.86 7.79 -2.45
CA VAL A 286 -11.22 8.01 -3.75
C VAL A 286 -12.16 8.84 -4.60
N LEU A 287 -11.82 10.11 -4.80
CA LEU A 287 -12.60 11.07 -5.58
C LEU A 287 -12.03 11.18 -7.00
N LEU A 288 -12.87 11.02 -8.01
CA LEU A 288 -12.57 11.31 -9.40
C LEU A 288 -13.42 12.47 -9.87
N SER A 289 -12.82 13.48 -10.52
CA SER A 289 -13.54 14.57 -11.18
C SER A 289 -12.76 15.14 -12.37
N ASP A 290 -13.51 15.60 -13.38
CA ASP A 290 -13.01 16.20 -14.64
C ASP A 290 -13.02 17.74 -14.65
N GLY A 291 -13.54 18.41 -13.60
CA GLY A 291 -13.66 19.86 -13.62
C GLY A 291 -13.84 20.50 -12.27
N ALA A 292 -14.16 21.79 -12.27
CA ALA A 292 -14.39 22.58 -11.06
C ALA A 292 -15.74 22.27 -10.41
N ALA A 293 -15.78 22.24 -9.07
CA ALA A 293 -17.04 22.24 -8.36
C ALA A 293 -17.82 23.54 -8.66
N ASN A 294 -19.10 23.38 -8.95
CA ASN A 294 -20.00 24.51 -9.27
C ASN A 294 -21.23 24.56 -8.35
N THR A 295 -21.38 23.58 -7.46
CA THR A 295 -22.46 23.49 -6.47
C THR A 295 -21.86 23.07 -5.14
N GLY A 296 -22.42 23.52 -4.03
CA GLY A 296 -21.97 23.18 -2.69
C GLY A 296 -23.07 23.32 -1.65
N PRO A 297 -22.82 22.80 -0.44
CA PRO A 297 -23.81 22.80 0.61
C PRO A 297 -24.07 24.19 1.17
N SER A 298 -25.32 24.42 1.57
CA SER A 298 -25.72 25.64 2.25
C SER A 298 -25.56 25.63 3.78
N TYR A 299 -25.06 24.51 4.34
CA TYR A 299 -24.98 24.34 5.80
C TYR A 299 -23.79 25.05 6.45
N LEU A 300 -22.80 25.53 5.68
CA LEU A 300 -21.73 26.30 6.27
C LEU A 300 -22.24 27.54 6.96
N PRO A 301 -21.71 27.91 8.14
CA PRO A 301 -22.20 29.03 8.92
C PRO A 301 -22.28 30.33 8.10
N SER A 302 -23.28 31.14 8.35
CA SER A 302 -23.36 32.47 7.77
C SER A 302 -22.11 33.26 8.19
N GLY A 303 -21.39 33.85 7.21
CA GLY A 303 -20.11 34.51 7.43
C GLY A 303 -18.88 33.63 7.21
N SER A 304 -19.03 32.33 6.98
CA SER A 304 -17.92 31.51 6.49
C SER A 304 -17.42 32.04 5.13
N PRO A 305 -16.13 32.26 4.93
CA PRO A 305 -15.59 32.73 3.66
C PRO A 305 -15.83 31.75 2.52
N TYR A 306 -16.07 30.47 2.84
CA TYR A 306 -16.26 29.40 1.84
C TYR A 306 -17.72 29.01 1.58
N ARG A 307 -18.69 29.68 2.19
CA ARG A 307 -20.12 29.29 2.06
C ARG A 307 -20.61 29.26 0.61
N THR A 308 -20.05 30.08 -0.26
CA THR A 308 -20.46 30.22 -1.66
C THR A 308 -19.38 29.85 -2.64
N THR A 309 -18.34 29.16 -2.16
CA THR A 309 -17.15 28.79 -2.94
C THR A 309 -17.02 27.26 -2.99
N PRO A 310 -17.66 26.58 -3.98
CA PRO A 310 -17.80 25.13 -4.03
C PRO A 310 -16.46 24.35 -3.96
N CYS A 311 -15.41 24.83 -4.63
CA CYS A 311 -14.10 24.19 -4.58
C CYS A 311 -13.48 24.24 -3.17
N HIS A 312 -13.49 25.42 -2.53
CA HIS A 312 -12.99 25.55 -1.15
C HIS A 312 -13.84 24.77 -0.14
N GLN A 313 -15.14 24.64 -0.38
CA GLN A 313 -16.00 23.78 0.43
C GLN A 313 -15.56 22.32 0.34
N GLY A 314 -15.25 21.83 -0.87
CA GLY A 314 -14.72 20.49 -1.07
C GLY A 314 -13.42 20.23 -0.31
N MET A 315 -12.49 21.19 -0.33
CA MET A 315 -11.25 21.12 0.45
C MET A 315 -11.53 21.10 1.96
N THR A 316 -12.53 21.89 2.43
CA THR A 316 -12.92 21.92 3.84
C THR A 316 -13.54 20.60 4.29
N SER A 317 -14.43 20.02 3.51
CA SER A 317 -15.03 18.70 3.79
C SER A 317 -13.98 17.60 3.79
N SER A 318 -13.04 17.64 2.84
CA SER A 318 -11.91 16.69 2.83
C SER A 318 -11.04 16.82 4.07
N ALA A 319 -10.67 18.04 4.48
CA ALA A 319 -9.89 18.26 5.70
C ALA A 319 -10.61 17.75 6.96
N ALA A 320 -11.93 17.84 7.01
CA ALA A 320 -12.74 17.27 8.10
C ALA A 320 -12.69 15.73 8.09
N ALA A 321 -12.83 15.09 6.94
CA ALA A 321 -12.69 13.63 6.77
C ALA A 321 -11.29 13.14 7.18
N GLN A 322 -10.24 13.85 6.75
CA GLN A 322 -8.87 13.56 7.11
C GLN A 322 -8.63 13.68 8.63
N SER A 323 -9.20 14.70 9.25
CA SER A 323 -9.12 14.88 10.71
C SER A 323 -9.83 13.74 11.48
N ALA A 324 -10.79 13.07 10.86
CA ALA A 324 -11.44 11.87 11.37
C ALA A 324 -10.68 10.57 11.06
N GLY A 325 -9.45 10.67 10.49
CA GLY A 325 -8.57 9.52 10.19
C GLY A 325 -8.84 8.85 8.85
N THR A 326 -9.63 9.46 7.96
CA THR A 326 -9.87 8.97 6.61
C THR A 326 -8.76 9.44 5.66
N ILE A 327 -8.22 8.53 4.85
CA ILE A 327 -7.30 8.89 3.76
C ILE A 327 -8.13 9.28 2.54
N VAL A 328 -7.84 10.42 1.95
CA VAL A 328 -8.54 10.90 0.75
C VAL A 328 -7.57 10.94 -0.42
N TYR A 329 -7.84 10.14 -1.43
CA TYR A 329 -7.21 10.23 -2.75
C TYR A 329 -8.09 11.05 -3.66
N SER A 330 -7.49 11.94 -4.42
CA SER A 330 -8.20 12.71 -5.45
C SER A 330 -7.56 12.51 -6.82
N ILE A 331 -8.38 12.39 -7.84
CA ILE A 331 -7.97 12.21 -9.23
C ILE A 331 -8.53 13.39 -10.02
N GLY A 332 -7.64 14.21 -10.55
CA GLY A 332 -7.97 15.22 -11.57
C GLY A 332 -7.83 14.56 -12.94
N TYR A 333 -8.90 14.52 -13.67
CA TYR A 333 -9.06 13.79 -14.91
C TYR A 333 -9.48 14.76 -16.01
N ASP A 334 -8.64 14.96 -17.01
CA ASP A 334 -8.85 15.94 -18.09
C ASP A 334 -9.30 17.34 -17.61
N VAL A 335 -8.81 17.76 -16.45
CA VAL A 335 -9.28 18.97 -15.74
C VAL A 335 -9.00 20.27 -16.53
N GLY A 336 -8.12 20.24 -17.51
CA GLY A 336 -7.78 21.39 -18.32
C GLY A 336 -7.32 22.62 -17.53
N HIS A 337 -7.83 23.79 -17.91
CA HIS A 337 -7.52 25.08 -17.28
C HIS A 337 -8.71 25.65 -16.47
N ASP A 338 -9.62 24.80 -16.05
CA ASP A 338 -10.80 25.20 -15.33
C ASP A 338 -10.48 25.96 -14.04
N VAL A 339 -11.21 27.06 -13.82
CA VAL A 339 -11.10 27.88 -12.63
C VAL A 339 -12.36 27.78 -11.79
N CYS A 340 -12.18 27.68 -10.48
CA CYS A 340 -13.30 27.60 -9.55
C CYS A 340 -14.07 28.92 -9.46
N ARG A 341 -15.40 28.83 -9.52
CA ARG A 341 -16.32 29.98 -9.47
C ARG A 341 -17.32 29.83 -8.34
N ASN A 342 -17.66 30.94 -7.74
CA ASN A 342 -18.70 30.98 -6.72
C ASN A 342 -20.09 30.82 -7.35
N ALA A 343 -21.14 30.73 -6.50
CA ALA A 343 -22.52 30.56 -6.92
C ALA A 343 -23.05 31.71 -7.83
N ASN A 344 -22.38 32.85 -7.90
CA ASN A 344 -22.71 33.99 -8.75
C ASN A 344 -21.90 33.98 -10.06
N GLY A 345 -21.11 32.96 -10.35
CA GLY A 345 -20.27 32.85 -11.54
C GLY A 345 -18.96 33.64 -11.49
N ASN A 346 -18.66 34.36 -10.39
CA ASN A 346 -17.39 35.05 -10.19
C ASN A 346 -16.33 34.08 -9.73
N LEU A 347 -15.05 34.41 -9.98
CA LEU A 347 -13.93 33.64 -9.42
C LEU A 347 -14.08 33.50 -7.90
N GLU A 348 -13.75 32.34 -7.37
CA GLU A 348 -13.68 32.15 -5.94
C GLU A 348 -12.61 33.05 -5.31
N SER A 349 -12.77 33.40 -4.06
CA SER A 349 -11.81 34.24 -3.32
C SER A 349 -11.36 33.51 -2.05
N PRO A 350 -10.05 33.19 -1.96
CA PRO A 350 -8.99 33.41 -2.95
C PRO A 350 -9.22 32.62 -4.24
N GLY A 351 -8.71 33.15 -5.38
CA GLY A 351 -8.83 32.44 -6.67
C GLY A 351 -8.09 31.11 -6.67
N ILE A 352 -8.71 30.06 -7.20
CA ILE A 352 -8.13 28.71 -7.28
C ILE A 352 -8.55 28.04 -8.58
N SER A 353 -7.66 27.22 -9.18
CA SER A 353 -8.03 26.36 -10.30
C SER A 353 -8.65 25.04 -9.78
N ALA A 354 -9.42 24.36 -10.64
CA ALA A 354 -9.95 23.05 -10.34
C ALA A 354 -8.83 22.03 -9.99
N LEU A 355 -7.74 22.07 -10.73
CA LEU A 355 -6.57 21.21 -10.48
C LEU A 355 -5.99 21.41 -9.07
N LEU A 356 -5.79 22.66 -8.64
CA LEU A 356 -5.29 22.98 -7.31
C LEU A 356 -6.31 22.64 -6.20
N ALA A 357 -7.60 22.78 -6.48
CA ALA A 357 -8.64 22.37 -5.55
C ALA A 357 -8.63 20.86 -5.34
N LEU A 358 -8.56 20.06 -6.41
CA LEU A 358 -8.45 18.60 -6.34
C LEU A 358 -7.14 18.18 -5.65
N GLN A 359 -6.02 18.85 -5.95
CA GLN A 359 -4.77 18.60 -5.22
C GLN A 359 -4.90 18.89 -3.72
N GLY A 360 -5.62 19.94 -3.34
CA GLY A 360 -5.87 20.30 -1.95
C GLY A 360 -6.90 19.39 -1.25
N ILE A 361 -7.70 18.64 -1.99
CA ILE A 361 -8.60 17.59 -1.46
C ILE A 361 -7.82 16.34 -1.07
N GLY A 362 -6.77 15.98 -1.80
CA GLY A 362 -5.91 14.84 -1.46
C GLY A 362 -5.27 14.97 -0.07
N SER A 363 -5.25 13.88 0.69
CA SER A 363 -4.58 13.83 2.00
C SER A 363 -3.09 14.16 1.90
N PRO A 364 -2.48 14.76 2.93
CA PRO A 364 -1.03 14.93 2.98
C PRO A 364 -0.31 13.57 2.84
N GLY A 365 0.75 13.54 2.03
CA GLY A 365 1.51 12.33 1.77
C GLY A 365 2.15 12.38 0.38
N SER A 366 2.98 11.39 0.05
CA SER A 366 3.56 11.29 -1.29
C SER A 366 2.49 10.77 -2.25
N SER A 367 2.30 11.47 -3.38
CA SER A 367 1.37 11.00 -4.41
C SER A 367 1.84 9.66 -5.02
N PRO A 368 0.95 8.68 -5.22
CA PRO A 368 1.29 7.45 -5.93
C PRO A 368 1.56 7.67 -7.41
N CYS A 369 1.23 8.84 -7.94
CA CYS A 369 1.34 9.16 -9.36
C CYS A 369 2.54 10.05 -9.69
N ASP A 370 2.90 10.97 -8.79
CA ASP A 370 4.03 11.90 -8.97
C ASP A 370 4.70 12.15 -7.60
N PRO A 371 5.95 11.69 -7.41
CA PRO A 371 6.66 11.85 -6.15
C PRO A 371 6.97 13.31 -5.78
N ASN A 372 6.81 14.25 -6.71
CA ASN A 372 6.98 15.68 -6.44
C ASN A 372 5.72 16.34 -5.86
N VAL A 373 4.60 15.63 -5.84
CA VAL A 373 3.34 16.09 -5.24
C VAL A 373 3.23 15.56 -3.82
N SER A 374 3.05 16.47 -2.87
CA SER A 374 3.02 16.17 -1.42
C SER A 374 1.62 15.90 -0.88
N THR A 375 0.68 15.55 -1.74
CA THR A 375 -0.68 15.11 -1.38
C THR A 375 -1.06 13.86 -2.17
N GLN A 376 -2.03 13.11 -1.68
CA GLN A 376 -2.59 11.92 -2.35
C GLN A 376 -3.44 12.35 -3.55
N PHE A 377 -2.78 12.95 -4.53
CA PHE A 377 -3.38 13.51 -5.74
C PHE A 377 -2.74 12.93 -6.99
N CYS A 378 -3.57 12.53 -7.94
CA CYS A 378 -3.17 12.08 -9.25
C CYS A 378 -3.78 12.97 -10.33
N ASN A 379 -2.94 13.58 -11.17
CA ASN A 379 -3.40 14.27 -12.36
C ASN A 379 -3.30 13.36 -13.57
N GLN A 380 -4.39 13.18 -14.31
CA GLN A 380 -4.41 12.40 -15.55
C GLN A 380 -5.02 13.20 -16.69
N PRO A 381 -4.17 13.87 -17.49
CA PRO A 381 -4.63 14.63 -18.66
C PRO A 381 -5.04 13.73 -19.83
N ASN A 382 -4.71 12.44 -19.82
CA ASN A 382 -5.09 11.51 -20.90
C ASN A 382 -6.14 10.50 -20.39
N PRO A 383 -7.39 10.66 -20.80
CA PRO A 383 -8.50 9.81 -20.39
C PRO A 383 -8.27 8.31 -20.56
N ALA A 384 -7.63 7.90 -21.64
CA ALA A 384 -7.37 6.48 -21.92
C ALA A 384 -6.42 5.78 -20.94
N GLN A 385 -5.73 6.53 -20.07
CA GLN A 385 -4.77 5.99 -19.09
C GLN A 385 -5.32 5.96 -17.66
N LEU A 386 -6.61 6.25 -17.45
CA LEU A 386 -7.21 6.32 -16.12
C LEU A 386 -7.10 5.00 -15.34
N ASN A 387 -7.16 3.86 -16.03
CA ASN A 387 -6.94 2.54 -15.41
C ASN A 387 -5.59 2.45 -14.68
N THR A 388 -4.54 3.07 -15.25
CA THR A 388 -3.21 3.09 -14.64
C THR A 388 -3.19 3.87 -13.33
N ILE A 389 -3.98 4.94 -13.23
CA ILE A 389 -4.09 5.74 -12.02
C ILE A 389 -4.78 4.95 -10.91
N PHE A 390 -5.90 4.33 -11.22
CA PHE A 390 -6.60 3.48 -10.25
C PHE A 390 -5.75 2.31 -9.77
N ALA A 391 -4.98 1.68 -10.68
CA ALA A 391 -4.03 0.63 -10.30
C ALA A 391 -2.91 1.15 -9.38
N LYS A 392 -2.40 2.37 -9.60
CA LYS A 392 -1.38 2.98 -8.72
C LYS A 392 -1.94 3.30 -7.34
N ILE A 393 -3.16 3.82 -7.24
CA ILE A 393 -3.82 4.10 -5.95
C ILE A 393 -4.07 2.78 -5.20
N ALA A 394 -4.57 1.75 -5.89
CA ALA A 394 -4.75 0.43 -5.30
C ALA A 394 -3.42 -0.12 -4.78
N ALA A 395 -2.35 -0.03 -5.57
CA ALA A 395 -1.02 -0.46 -5.15
C ALA A 395 -0.53 0.32 -3.91
N ASP A 396 -0.74 1.64 -3.87
CA ASP A 396 -0.34 2.49 -2.73
C ASP A 396 -1.11 2.12 -1.45
N LEU A 397 -2.40 1.84 -1.55
CA LEU A 397 -3.22 1.34 -0.44
C LEU A 397 -2.75 -0.01 0.09
N LEU A 398 -2.19 -0.85 -0.78
CA LEU A 398 -1.65 -2.16 -0.44
C LEU A 398 -0.17 -2.11 -0.03
N VAL A 399 0.54 -1.00 -0.27
CA VAL A 399 1.94 -0.79 0.18
C VAL A 399 2.01 -0.75 1.71
N GLY A 400 3.02 -1.43 2.26
CA GLY A 400 3.16 -1.58 3.71
C GLY A 400 2.48 -2.84 4.26
N THR A 401 1.83 -3.61 3.43
CA THR A 401 1.25 -4.92 3.79
C THR A 401 2.25 -6.07 3.69
N SER A 402 3.44 -5.83 3.13
CA SER A 402 4.51 -6.84 3.10
C SER A 402 5.19 -6.92 4.46
N ARG A 403 5.27 -8.13 5.01
CA ARG A 403 5.96 -8.39 6.28
C ARG A 403 6.67 -9.74 6.27
N LEU A 404 7.70 -9.84 7.10
CA LEU A 404 8.28 -11.14 7.42
C LEU A 404 7.27 -11.95 8.26
N VAL A 405 7.12 -13.22 7.92
CA VAL A 405 6.30 -14.19 8.65
C VAL A 405 7.16 -15.34 9.12
N ASP A 406 6.75 -15.97 10.22
CA ASP A 406 7.41 -17.17 10.71
C ASP A 406 7.22 -18.31 9.69
N ASP A 407 8.31 -19.03 9.36
CA ASP A 407 8.27 -20.12 8.37
C ASP A 407 7.35 -21.28 8.81
N ASN A 408 6.99 -21.33 10.08
CA ASN A 408 6.05 -22.28 10.66
C ASN A 408 4.57 -21.85 10.54
N ALA A 409 4.28 -20.69 9.94
CA ALA A 409 2.92 -20.20 9.71
C ALA A 409 2.27 -20.78 8.44
N ALA A 410 2.88 -21.78 7.81
CA ALA A 410 2.42 -22.45 6.58
C ALA A 410 1.57 -23.68 6.87
#